data_630c9248e9681c1f40cfdd809342998e
#
_entry.id   630c9248e9681c1f40cfdd809342998e
#
_cell.length_a   1.000
_cell.length_b   1.000
_cell.length_c   1.000
_cell.angle_alpha   90.00
_cell.angle_beta   90.00
_cell.angle_gamma   90.00
#
_symmetry.space_group_name_H-M   'P 1'
#
loop_
_entity.id
_entity.type
_entity.pdbx_description
1 polymer ?
#
loop_
_entity_poly.entity_id
_entity_poly.type
_entity_poly.pdbx_seq_one_letter_code
_entity_poly.pdbx_strand_id
1 'polypeptide(L)'
;MITINNISKSFDNIKIINDISTVFDKGKTNLIIGQSGSGKTVLMKCLLGLLDVNYGEILYDGKKFDKDNISTISNLRKQIGMVFQGSALFDSMTVLENIVFPLRMFSDNTDSEMISRAKEVINRVDLKDVDNKFPSEISGGMKKRVAIARAIVLNPKYLFCDEPNSGLDPKTAIIIDKLIKEITIEYNITTVINTHDMNSVMEIGDKIIFLVEGKKIWEGTNSEILNTDDQMINDFVYSSELFKKVKLNQKKN
;
A
#
# COMPACT_ATOMS: atom_id res chain seq x y z
N MET A 1 12.93 5.42 -1.53
CA MET A 1 13.35 4.01 -1.44
C MET A 1 13.29 3.57 0.02
N ILE A 2 12.80 2.34 0.31
CA ILE A 2 12.78 1.79 1.66
C ILE A 2 13.62 0.52 1.65
N THR A 3 14.60 0.42 2.54
CA THR A 3 15.46 -0.75 2.67
C THR A 3 15.18 -1.44 4.00
N ILE A 4 15.03 -2.73 3.97
CA ILE A 4 14.79 -3.60 5.14
C ILE A 4 15.97 -4.54 5.26
N ASN A 5 16.63 -4.54 6.41
CA ASN A 5 17.78 -5.38 6.71
C ASN A 5 17.46 -6.32 7.88
N ASN A 6 17.30 -7.61 7.60
CA ASN A 6 17.16 -8.71 8.57
C ASN A 6 16.14 -8.44 9.69
N ILE A 7 14.98 -7.85 9.36
CA ILE A 7 14.00 -7.55 10.39
C ILE A 7 13.29 -8.80 10.90
N SER A 8 13.10 -8.84 12.21
CA SER A 8 12.29 -9.86 12.88
C SER A 8 11.35 -9.21 13.89
N LYS A 9 10.14 -9.78 14.05
CA LYS A 9 9.14 -9.35 15.01
C LYS A 9 8.47 -10.54 15.66
N SER A 10 8.40 -10.52 17.00
CA SER A 10 7.69 -11.51 17.81
C SER A 10 6.69 -10.84 18.74
N PHE A 11 5.64 -11.57 19.10
CA PHE A 11 4.71 -11.26 20.18
C PHE A 11 4.65 -12.49 21.08
N ASP A 12 4.81 -12.29 22.37
CA ASP A 12 4.76 -13.37 23.40
C ASP A 12 5.58 -14.61 23.01
N ASN A 13 6.82 -14.39 22.52
CA ASN A 13 7.74 -15.40 22.01
C ASN A 13 7.32 -16.11 20.72
N ILE A 14 6.18 -15.73 20.09
CA ILE A 14 5.77 -16.23 18.80
C ILE A 14 6.34 -15.32 17.72
N LYS A 15 7.20 -15.86 16.86
CA LYS A 15 7.84 -15.11 15.78
C LYS A 15 6.87 -14.96 14.61
N ILE A 16 6.45 -13.72 14.34
CA ILE A 16 5.49 -13.39 13.26
C ILE A 16 6.22 -12.91 12.00
N ILE A 17 7.34 -12.19 12.15
CA ILE A 17 8.25 -11.81 11.06
C ILE A 17 9.61 -12.41 11.40
N ASN A 18 10.21 -13.08 10.42
CA ASN A 18 11.41 -13.84 10.62
C ASN A 18 12.45 -13.55 9.53
N ASP A 19 13.40 -12.70 9.87
CA ASP A 19 14.60 -12.42 9.06
C ASP A 19 14.29 -11.96 7.62
N ILE A 20 13.46 -10.90 7.50
CA ILE A 20 13.11 -10.35 6.19
C ILE A 20 14.12 -9.26 5.81
N SER A 21 14.70 -9.39 4.61
CA SER A 21 15.51 -8.38 3.95
C SER A 21 14.99 -8.15 2.54
N THR A 22 14.75 -6.88 2.17
CA THR A 22 14.33 -6.47 0.82
C THR A 22 14.49 -4.96 0.64
N VAL A 23 14.36 -4.51 -0.59
CA VAL A 23 14.34 -3.08 -0.95
C VAL A 23 13.03 -2.78 -1.67
N PHE A 24 12.30 -1.78 -1.24
CA PHE A 24 11.16 -1.24 -1.98
C PHE A 24 11.60 -0.05 -2.80
N ASP A 25 11.48 -0.18 -4.12
CA ASP A 25 12.01 0.77 -5.09
C ASP A 25 11.13 2.01 -5.21
N LYS A 26 11.77 3.15 -5.44
CA LYS A 26 11.11 4.42 -5.71
C LYS A 26 10.50 4.43 -7.11
N GLY A 27 9.35 5.07 -7.26
CA GLY A 27 8.62 5.15 -8.53
C GLY A 27 8.01 3.82 -8.98
N LYS A 28 7.98 2.83 -8.09
CA LYS A 28 7.43 1.49 -8.35
C LYS A 28 6.35 1.10 -7.36
N THR A 29 5.44 0.25 -7.83
CA THR A 29 4.49 -0.46 -6.98
C THR A 29 5.16 -1.74 -6.48
N ASN A 30 5.49 -1.76 -5.19
CA ASN A 30 6.10 -2.89 -4.51
C ASN A 30 5.00 -3.65 -3.76
N LEU A 31 4.74 -4.89 -4.12
CA LEU A 31 3.67 -5.69 -3.55
C LEU A 31 4.19 -6.68 -2.51
N ILE A 32 3.48 -6.77 -1.40
CA ILE A 32 3.67 -7.81 -0.38
C ILE A 32 2.48 -8.75 -0.50
N ILE A 33 2.72 -9.97 -0.96
CA ILE A 33 1.69 -10.97 -1.17
C ILE A 33 1.85 -12.17 -0.24
N GLY A 34 0.81 -12.97 -0.10
CA GLY A 34 0.79 -14.17 0.74
C GLY A 34 -0.60 -14.44 1.31
N GLN A 35 -0.78 -15.61 1.88
CA GLN A 35 -2.04 -16.01 2.51
C GLN A 35 -2.39 -15.13 3.72
N SER A 36 -3.66 -15.18 4.16
CA SER A 36 -4.05 -14.58 5.43
C SER A 36 -3.21 -15.15 6.57
N GLY A 37 -2.74 -14.29 7.48
CA GLY A 37 -1.87 -14.70 8.58
C GLY A 37 -0.38 -14.83 8.22
N SER A 38 0.04 -14.62 6.97
CA SER A 38 1.47 -14.75 6.58
C SER A 38 2.39 -13.65 7.14
N GLY A 39 1.85 -12.62 7.83
CA GLY A 39 2.63 -11.54 8.43
C GLY A 39 2.60 -10.21 7.67
N LYS A 40 1.91 -10.09 6.52
CA LYS A 40 1.88 -8.87 5.67
C LYS A 40 1.55 -7.59 6.45
N THR A 41 0.44 -7.60 7.18
CA THR A 41 -0.01 -6.45 7.97
C THR A 41 0.96 -6.13 9.12
N VAL A 42 1.59 -7.14 9.73
CA VAL A 42 2.61 -6.92 10.76
C VAL A 42 3.85 -6.27 10.15
N LEU A 43 4.31 -6.76 9.00
CA LEU A 43 5.42 -6.16 8.25
C LEU A 43 5.10 -4.70 7.91
N MET A 44 3.93 -4.42 7.35
CA MET A 44 3.52 -3.05 7.02
C MET A 44 3.47 -2.15 8.26
N LYS A 45 2.96 -2.64 9.40
CA LYS A 45 2.95 -1.88 10.66
C LYS A 45 4.37 -1.60 11.18
N CYS A 46 5.31 -2.51 10.98
CA CYS A 46 6.73 -2.26 11.31
C CYS A 46 7.31 -1.16 10.40
N LEU A 47 7.02 -1.20 9.10
CA LEU A 47 7.43 -0.14 8.18
C LEU A 47 6.85 1.23 8.55
N LEU A 48 5.60 1.30 8.95
CA LEU A 48 4.95 2.53 9.38
C LEU A 48 5.44 3.04 10.76
N GLY A 49 6.29 2.28 11.44
CA GLY A 49 6.72 2.59 12.81
C GLY A 49 5.58 2.50 13.85
N LEU A 50 4.52 1.74 13.53
CA LEU A 50 3.44 1.42 14.46
C LEU A 50 3.76 0.23 15.35
N LEU A 51 4.70 -0.61 14.92
CA LEU A 51 5.24 -1.74 15.67
C LEU A 51 6.76 -1.71 15.60
N ASP A 52 7.41 -1.89 16.74
CA ASP A 52 8.87 -2.02 16.82
C ASP A 52 9.32 -3.37 16.28
N VAL A 53 10.41 -3.37 15.55
CA VAL A 53 11.13 -4.60 15.21
C VAL A 53 11.95 -5.07 16.42
N ASN A 54 12.06 -6.38 16.63
CA ASN A 54 12.92 -6.94 17.69
C ASN A 54 14.38 -7.00 17.24
N TYR A 55 14.62 -7.22 15.93
CA TYR A 55 15.94 -7.29 15.32
C TYR A 55 15.90 -6.66 13.93
N GLY A 56 17.08 -6.26 13.46
CA GLY A 56 17.26 -5.66 12.15
C GLY A 56 16.98 -4.16 12.15
N GLU A 57 16.89 -3.59 10.96
CA GLU A 57 16.66 -2.16 10.78
C GLU A 57 15.86 -1.85 9.51
N ILE A 58 15.21 -0.69 9.52
CA ILE A 58 14.48 -0.14 8.39
C ILE A 58 15.11 1.21 8.05
N LEU A 59 15.43 1.43 6.77
CA LEU A 59 16.00 2.68 6.29
C LEU A 59 15.05 3.32 5.27
N TYR A 60 14.82 4.62 5.43
CA TYR A 60 14.10 5.48 4.49
C TYR A 60 15.10 6.39 3.78
N ASP A 61 15.27 6.22 2.47
CA ASP A 61 16.29 6.91 1.66
C ASP A 61 17.70 6.85 2.31
N GLY A 62 18.08 5.65 2.80
CA GLY A 62 19.36 5.40 3.45
C GLY A 62 19.48 5.89 4.90
N LYS A 63 18.46 6.55 5.43
CA LYS A 63 18.44 7.01 6.83
C LYS A 63 17.71 6.01 7.69
N LYS A 64 18.33 5.55 8.76
CA LYS A 64 17.72 4.64 9.72
C LYS A 64 16.49 5.28 10.36
N PHE A 65 15.40 4.53 10.40
CA PHE A 65 14.22 4.90 11.17
C PHE A 65 14.54 4.78 12.66
N ASP A 66 14.67 5.92 13.31
CA ASP A 66 14.93 6.01 14.74
C ASP A 66 13.64 6.43 15.46
N LYS A 67 13.07 5.48 16.19
CA LYS A 67 11.83 5.68 16.94
C LYS A 67 12.00 6.50 18.22
N ASP A 68 13.22 6.59 18.74
CA ASP A 68 13.49 7.32 19.98
C ASP A 68 13.63 8.84 19.70
N ASN A 69 13.74 9.22 18.42
CA ASN A 69 13.82 10.61 18.00
C ASN A 69 12.45 11.10 17.47
N ILE A 70 11.70 11.82 18.34
CA ILE A 70 10.36 12.34 18.04
C ILE A 70 10.33 13.21 16.78
N SER A 71 11.36 14.03 16.53
CA SER A 71 11.42 14.87 15.34
C SER A 71 11.58 14.06 14.06
N THR A 72 12.35 12.98 14.10
CA THR A 72 12.54 12.05 12.98
C THR A 72 11.22 11.33 12.66
N ILE A 73 10.50 10.85 13.67
CA ILE A 73 9.19 10.22 13.51
C ILE A 73 8.18 11.19 12.89
N SER A 74 8.06 12.40 13.44
CA SER A 74 7.12 13.42 12.95
C SER A 74 7.42 13.77 11.49
N ASN A 75 8.70 13.98 11.15
CA ASN A 75 9.11 14.28 9.78
C ASN A 75 8.85 13.13 8.81
N LEU A 76 9.03 11.88 9.23
CA LEU A 76 8.73 10.73 8.39
C LEU A 76 7.22 10.59 8.18
N ARG A 77 6.39 10.76 9.23
CA ARG A 77 4.93 10.68 9.13
C ARG A 77 4.35 11.68 8.15
N LYS A 78 4.91 12.89 8.05
CA LYS A 78 4.52 13.90 7.03
C LYS A 78 4.81 13.43 5.60
N GLN A 79 5.75 12.49 5.43
CA GLN A 79 6.16 11.96 4.12
C GLN A 79 5.46 10.64 3.77
N ILE A 80 4.60 10.12 4.65
CA ILE A 80 3.86 8.87 4.46
C ILE A 80 2.39 9.15 4.21
N GLY A 81 1.86 8.60 3.10
CA GLY A 81 0.44 8.43 2.88
C GLY A 81 0.00 7.01 3.20
N MET A 82 -1.20 6.85 3.76
CA MET A 82 -1.75 5.52 4.09
C MET A 82 -3.17 5.37 3.58
N VAL A 83 -3.41 4.27 2.86
CA VAL A 83 -4.73 3.80 2.43
C VAL A 83 -5.05 2.52 3.17
N PHE A 84 -6.03 2.57 4.07
CA PHE A 84 -6.47 1.44 4.88
C PHE A 84 -7.49 0.57 4.13
N GLN A 85 -7.57 -0.70 4.46
CA GLN A 85 -8.52 -1.66 3.89
C GLN A 85 -9.97 -1.14 3.94
N GLY A 86 -10.43 -0.59 5.06
CA GLY A 86 -11.76 0.01 5.24
C GLY A 86 -11.87 1.49 4.83
N SER A 87 -10.88 2.06 4.11
CA SER A 87 -10.75 3.49 3.80
C SER A 87 -10.51 4.39 5.03
N ALA A 88 -10.99 4.04 6.20
CA ALA A 88 -10.84 4.75 7.48
C ALA A 88 -11.16 6.26 7.36
N LEU A 89 -12.23 6.61 6.64
CA LEU A 89 -12.73 7.98 6.58
C LEU A 89 -13.43 8.34 7.89
N PHE A 90 -13.37 9.61 8.25
CA PHE A 90 -14.12 10.15 9.37
C PHE A 90 -15.58 10.37 8.93
N ASP A 91 -16.50 9.59 9.47
CA ASP A 91 -17.92 9.63 9.08
C ASP A 91 -18.59 10.95 9.44
N SER A 92 -18.07 11.68 10.41
CA SER A 92 -18.55 13.01 10.83
C SER A 92 -18.01 14.18 9.99
N MET A 93 -17.14 13.90 9.02
CA MET A 93 -16.52 14.88 8.14
C MET A 93 -16.98 14.66 6.71
N THR A 94 -17.13 15.75 5.96
CA THR A 94 -17.36 15.70 4.51
C THR A 94 -16.14 15.13 3.78
N VAL A 95 -16.28 14.86 2.48
CA VAL A 95 -15.16 14.42 1.61
C VAL A 95 -14.04 15.46 1.62
N LEU A 96 -14.40 16.74 1.44
CA LEU A 96 -13.40 17.82 1.47
C LEU A 96 -12.67 17.89 2.81
N GLU A 97 -13.40 17.83 3.92
CA GLU A 97 -12.82 17.87 5.27
C GLU A 97 -11.92 16.68 5.56
N ASN A 98 -12.30 15.48 5.13
CA ASN A 98 -11.46 14.28 5.22
C ASN A 98 -10.11 14.48 4.50
N ILE A 99 -10.11 15.12 3.33
CA ILE A 99 -8.91 15.34 2.53
C ILE A 99 -8.08 16.51 3.09
N VAL A 100 -8.71 17.54 3.59
CA VAL A 100 -8.03 18.70 4.21
C VAL A 100 -7.41 18.32 5.56
N PHE A 101 -7.94 17.34 6.26
CA PHE A 101 -7.51 16.97 7.61
C PHE A 101 -5.98 16.77 7.76
N PRO A 102 -5.26 16.02 6.91
CA PRO A 102 -3.81 15.92 7.01
C PRO A 102 -3.09 17.26 6.81
N LEU A 103 -3.60 18.14 5.95
CA LEU A 103 -3.01 19.47 5.75
C LEU A 103 -3.13 20.33 7.03
N ARG A 104 -4.26 20.31 7.70
CA ARG A 104 -4.46 21.00 8.99
C ARG A 104 -3.51 20.49 10.08
N MET A 105 -3.19 19.20 10.06
CA MET A 105 -2.32 18.58 11.07
C MET A 105 -0.83 18.80 10.83
N PHE A 106 -0.41 18.93 9.56
CA PHE A 106 1.00 18.80 9.19
C PHE A 106 1.55 19.90 8.28
N SER A 107 0.74 20.87 7.85
CA SER A 107 1.21 22.01 7.06
C SER A 107 0.91 23.33 7.76
N ASP A 108 1.66 24.36 7.36
CA ASP A 108 1.45 25.75 7.80
C ASP A 108 0.68 26.58 6.74
N ASN A 109 0.00 25.90 5.80
CA ASN A 109 -0.77 26.50 4.72
C ASN A 109 -2.01 27.25 5.26
N THR A 110 -2.42 28.29 4.56
CA THR A 110 -3.70 28.97 4.82
C THR A 110 -4.89 28.07 4.46
N ASP A 111 -6.06 28.32 5.03
CA ASP A 111 -7.28 27.56 4.70
C ASP A 111 -7.59 27.56 3.20
N SER A 112 -7.37 28.69 2.51
CA SER A 112 -7.56 28.81 1.06
C SER A 112 -6.62 27.88 0.27
N GLU A 113 -5.35 27.82 0.66
CA GLU A 113 -4.36 26.92 0.02
C GLU A 113 -4.68 25.47 0.30
N MET A 114 -5.09 25.12 1.53
CA MET A 114 -5.50 23.75 1.88
C MET A 114 -6.71 23.29 1.07
N ILE A 115 -7.73 24.15 0.92
CA ILE A 115 -8.93 23.85 0.12
C ILE A 115 -8.55 23.71 -1.37
N SER A 116 -7.71 24.59 -1.89
CA SER A 116 -7.24 24.53 -3.28
C SER A 116 -6.52 23.21 -3.55
N ARG A 117 -5.59 22.81 -2.67
CA ARG A 117 -4.86 21.55 -2.78
C ARG A 117 -5.78 20.33 -2.65
N ALA A 118 -6.75 20.36 -1.73
CA ALA A 118 -7.73 19.29 -1.58
C ALA A 118 -8.57 19.12 -2.87
N LYS A 119 -9.01 20.20 -3.49
CA LYS A 119 -9.76 20.15 -4.76
C LYS A 119 -8.91 19.61 -5.91
N GLU A 120 -7.62 19.94 -5.97
CA GLU A 120 -6.70 19.40 -6.95
C GLU A 120 -6.63 17.86 -6.84
N VAL A 121 -6.44 17.30 -5.64
CA VAL A 121 -6.37 15.84 -5.46
C VAL A 121 -7.73 15.15 -5.62
N ILE A 122 -8.86 15.82 -5.30
CA ILE A 122 -10.21 15.32 -5.60
C ILE A 122 -10.37 15.12 -7.11
N ASN A 123 -9.98 16.10 -7.89
CA ASN A 123 -10.00 16.01 -9.37
C ASN A 123 -9.03 14.92 -9.87
N ARG A 124 -7.83 14.81 -9.27
CA ARG A 124 -6.83 13.80 -9.66
C ARG A 124 -7.34 12.36 -9.47
N VAL A 125 -8.17 12.12 -8.48
CA VAL A 125 -8.79 10.80 -8.27
C VAL A 125 -10.13 10.64 -8.99
N ASP A 126 -10.45 11.53 -9.92
CA ASP A 126 -11.68 11.52 -10.75
C ASP A 126 -12.96 11.47 -9.90
N LEU A 127 -13.06 12.37 -8.93
CA LEU A 127 -14.28 12.64 -8.16
C LEU A 127 -14.85 14.01 -8.54
N LYS A 128 -16.18 14.09 -8.70
CA LYS A 128 -16.90 15.31 -9.07
C LYS A 128 -18.09 15.50 -8.16
N ASP A 129 -18.35 16.73 -7.79
CA ASP A 129 -19.55 17.16 -7.03
C ASP A 129 -19.74 16.38 -5.70
N VAL A 130 -18.62 16.10 -5.01
CA VAL A 130 -18.61 15.32 -3.76
C VAL A 130 -18.11 16.09 -2.54
N ASP A 131 -17.62 17.30 -2.70
CA ASP A 131 -16.93 18.08 -1.67
C ASP A 131 -17.69 18.12 -0.34
N ASN A 132 -19.01 18.36 -0.42
CA ASN A 132 -19.89 18.51 0.74
C ASN A 132 -20.61 17.20 1.15
N LYS A 133 -20.34 16.08 0.45
CA LYS A 133 -20.95 14.79 0.79
C LYS A 133 -20.22 14.14 1.96
N PHE A 134 -20.96 13.43 2.79
CA PHE A 134 -20.42 12.58 3.84
C PHE A 134 -20.06 11.19 3.29
N PRO A 135 -19.19 10.42 3.97
CA PRO A 135 -18.88 9.06 3.57
C PRO A 135 -20.10 8.16 3.38
N SER A 136 -21.17 8.36 4.16
CA SER A 136 -22.42 7.60 4.04
C SER A 136 -23.17 7.84 2.72
N GLU A 137 -22.89 8.96 2.03
CA GLU A 137 -23.60 9.38 0.81
C GLU A 137 -22.86 9.01 -0.48
N ILE A 138 -21.73 8.33 -0.38
CA ILE A 138 -20.88 7.95 -1.53
C ILE A 138 -20.65 6.44 -1.60
N SER A 139 -20.43 5.94 -2.82
CA SER A 139 -20.20 4.49 -3.06
C SER A 139 -18.88 3.98 -2.45
N GLY A 140 -18.73 2.66 -2.31
CA GLY A 140 -17.50 2.03 -1.83
C GLY A 140 -16.27 2.40 -2.66
N GLY A 141 -16.39 2.41 -3.99
CA GLY A 141 -15.31 2.83 -4.88
C GLY A 141 -14.96 4.32 -4.70
N MET A 142 -15.95 5.20 -4.50
CA MET A 142 -15.71 6.61 -4.19
C MET A 142 -15.01 6.77 -2.85
N LYS A 143 -15.38 6.01 -1.81
CA LYS A 143 -14.69 6.01 -0.51
C LYS A 143 -13.21 5.67 -0.65
N LYS A 144 -12.87 4.68 -1.49
CA LYS A 144 -11.48 4.32 -1.78
C LYS A 144 -10.73 5.46 -2.47
N ARG A 145 -11.35 6.13 -3.45
CA ARG A 145 -10.76 7.30 -4.12
C ARG A 145 -10.54 8.47 -3.15
N VAL A 146 -11.47 8.75 -2.25
CA VAL A 146 -11.31 9.76 -1.19
C VAL A 146 -10.15 9.39 -0.26
N ALA A 147 -10.02 8.11 0.13
CA ALA A 147 -8.91 7.65 0.96
C ALA A 147 -7.55 7.81 0.26
N ILE A 148 -7.48 7.55 -1.06
CA ILE A 148 -6.29 7.79 -1.87
C ILE A 148 -5.99 9.29 -1.94
N ALA A 149 -6.98 10.15 -2.24
CA ALA A 149 -6.81 11.60 -2.28
C ALA A 149 -6.26 12.14 -0.94
N ARG A 150 -6.84 11.70 0.18
CA ARG A 150 -6.37 12.04 1.52
C ARG A 150 -4.93 11.59 1.77
N ALA A 151 -4.56 10.41 1.28
CA ALA A 151 -3.21 9.87 1.44
C ALA A 151 -2.15 10.66 0.66
N ILE A 152 -2.51 11.24 -0.50
CA ILE A 152 -1.57 11.95 -1.38
C ILE A 152 -1.58 13.46 -1.22
N VAL A 153 -2.48 14.03 -0.42
CA VAL A 153 -2.67 15.48 -0.33
C VAL A 153 -1.42 16.24 0.14
N LEU A 154 -0.59 15.60 0.98
CA LEU A 154 0.69 16.14 1.48
C LEU A 154 1.88 15.89 0.53
N ASN A 155 1.67 15.40 -0.68
CA ASN A 155 2.75 14.99 -1.60
C ASN A 155 3.74 14.01 -0.93
N PRO A 156 3.28 12.83 -0.46
CA PRO A 156 4.12 11.90 0.28
C PRO A 156 5.23 11.33 -0.59
N LYS A 157 6.36 10.94 0.02
CA LYS A 157 7.42 10.16 -0.64
C LYS A 157 7.13 8.66 -0.62
N TYR A 158 6.31 8.22 0.32
CA TYR A 158 5.98 6.82 0.57
C TYR A 158 4.47 6.66 0.68
N LEU A 159 3.91 5.74 -0.08
CA LEU A 159 2.48 5.41 -0.05
C LEU A 159 2.32 3.96 0.38
N PHE A 160 1.59 3.72 1.45
CA PHE A 160 1.26 2.39 1.91
C PHE A 160 -0.22 2.11 1.68
N CYS A 161 -0.53 0.95 1.12
CA CYS A 161 -1.91 0.53 0.86
C CYS A 161 -2.13 -0.87 1.44
N ASP A 162 -3.04 -1.00 2.38
CA ASP A 162 -3.43 -2.29 2.94
C ASP A 162 -4.74 -2.74 2.29
N GLU A 163 -4.65 -3.69 1.37
CA GLU A 163 -5.76 -4.23 0.58
C GLU A 163 -6.68 -3.15 -0.01
N PRO A 164 -6.15 -2.25 -0.86
CA PRO A 164 -6.85 -1.03 -1.27
C PRO A 164 -8.14 -1.30 -2.06
N ASN A 165 -8.23 -2.41 -2.77
CA ASN A 165 -9.35 -2.81 -3.61
C ASN A 165 -10.32 -3.81 -2.93
N SER A 166 -10.06 -4.17 -1.68
CA SER A 166 -10.91 -5.11 -0.91
C SER A 166 -12.36 -4.62 -0.82
N GLY A 167 -13.31 -5.53 -1.04
CA GLY A 167 -14.74 -5.27 -0.96
C GLY A 167 -15.34 -4.53 -2.15
N LEU A 168 -14.59 -4.37 -3.25
CA LEU A 168 -15.06 -3.79 -4.50
C LEU A 168 -15.42 -4.88 -5.53
N ASP A 169 -16.27 -4.52 -6.48
CA ASP A 169 -16.48 -5.35 -7.67
C ASP A 169 -15.20 -5.37 -8.53
N PRO A 170 -14.98 -6.41 -9.37
CA PRO A 170 -13.75 -6.59 -10.13
C PRO A 170 -13.40 -5.41 -11.04
N LYS A 171 -14.39 -4.77 -11.65
CA LYS A 171 -14.17 -3.62 -12.54
C LYS A 171 -13.66 -2.40 -11.76
N THR A 172 -14.30 -2.11 -10.63
CA THR A 172 -13.90 -1.01 -9.75
C THR A 172 -12.54 -1.29 -9.10
N ALA A 173 -12.24 -2.54 -8.74
CA ALA A 173 -10.94 -2.95 -8.21
C ALA A 173 -9.79 -2.62 -9.17
N ILE A 174 -9.92 -2.98 -10.45
CA ILE A 174 -8.94 -2.67 -11.50
C ILE A 174 -8.72 -1.14 -11.63
N ILE A 175 -9.79 -0.36 -11.54
CA ILE A 175 -9.69 1.11 -11.64
C ILE A 175 -8.90 1.69 -10.46
N ILE A 176 -9.12 1.18 -9.24
CA ILE A 176 -8.37 1.60 -8.05
C ILE A 176 -6.89 1.21 -8.16
N ASP A 177 -6.59 0.01 -8.63
CA ASP A 177 -5.21 -0.46 -8.82
C ASP A 177 -4.47 0.43 -9.84
N LYS A 178 -5.08 0.69 -11.01
CA LYS A 178 -4.52 1.59 -12.02
C LYS A 178 -4.30 3.01 -11.50
N LEU A 179 -5.26 3.55 -10.75
CA LEU A 179 -5.13 4.86 -10.12
C LEU A 179 -3.91 4.93 -9.19
N ILE A 180 -3.70 3.90 -8.34
CA ILE A 180 -2.54 3.83 -7.45
C ILE A 180 -1.23 3.74 -8.28
N LYS A 181 -1.21 2.94 -9.35
CA LYS A 181 -0.06 2.82 -10.24
C LYS A 181 0.29 4.15 -10.92
N GLU A 182 -0.69 4.83 -11.47
CA GLU A 182 -0.52 6.14 -12.12
C GLU A 182 0.05 7.18 -11.14
N ILE A 183 -0.54 7.28 -9.94
CA ILE A 183 -0.08 8.16 -8.86
C ILE A 183 1.36 7.83 -8.46
N THR A 184 1.71 6.54 -8.37
CA THR A 184 3.06 6.08 -8.03
C THR A 184 4.09 6.60 -9.03
N ILE A 185 3.78 6.51 -10.32
CA ILE A 185 4.67 6.95 -11.41
C ILE A 185 4.73 8.49 -11.46
N GLU A 186 3.58 9.15 -11.47
CA GLU A 186 3.44 10.61 -11.61
C GLU A 186 4.17 11.37 -10.51
N TYR A 187 3.96 10.96 -9.25
CA TYR A 187 4.61 11.60 -8.09
C TYR A 187 5.96 10.97 -7.72
N ASN A 188 6.41 9.95 -8.47
CA ASN A 188 7.66 9.22 -8.21
C ASN A 188 7.75 8.70 -6.76
N ILE A 189 6.64 8.10 -6.28
CA ILE A 189 6.46 7.62 -4.90
C ILE A 189 7.02 6.19 -4.76
N THR A 190 7.56 5.83 -3.60
CA THR A 190 7.75 4.42 -3.22
C THR A 190 6.42 3.90 -2.70
N THR A 191 5.70 3.12 -3.50
CA THR A 191 4.41 2.57 -3.09
C THR A 191 4.57 1.12 -2.62
N VAL A 192 4.04 0.80 -1.43
CA VAL A 192 4.02 -0.55 -0.84
C VAL A 192 2.58 -0.98 -0.65
N ILE A 193 2.19 -2.08 -1.26
CA ILE A 193 0.81 -2.59 -1.26
C ILE A 193 0.77 -3.99 -0.67
N ASN A 194 0.01 -4.18 0.40
CA ASN A 194 -0.40 -5.52 0.82
C ASN A 194 -1.58 -5.97 -0.03
N THR A 195 -1.51 -7.14 -0.62
CA THR A 195 -2.65 -7.74 -1.33
C THR A 195 -2.57 -9.26 -1.33
N HIS A 196 -3.72 -9.91 -1.47
CA HIS A 196 -3.85 -11.33 -1.79
C HIS A 196 -4.52 -11.53 -3.16
N ASP A 197 -4.85 -10.44 -3.86
CA ASP A 197 -5.50 -10.48 -5.18
C ASP A 197 -4.46 -10.61 -6.30
N MET A 198 -4.48 -11.75 -6.98
CA MET A 198 -3.57 -12.01 -8.09
C MET A 198 -3.82 -11.12 -9.32
N ASN A 199 -5.04 -10.58 -9.48
CA ASN A 199 -5.29 -9.62 -10.56
C ASN A 199 -4.47 -8.33 -10.33
N SER A 200 -4.47 -7.82 -9.09
CA SER A 200 -3.62 -6.65 -8.73
C SER A 200 -2.15 -6.96 -8.93
N VAL A 201 -1.70 -8.17 -8.55
CA VAL A 201 -0.30 -8.60 -8.74
C VAL A 201 0.10 -8.51 -10.20
N MET A 202 -0.73 -9.02 -11.10
CA MET A 202 -0.45 -9.04 -12.54
C MET A 202 -0.56 -7.66 -13.18
N GLU A 203 -1.54 -6.86 -12.77
CA GLU A 203 -1.84 -5.57 -13.40
C GLU A 203 -0.85 -4.48 -13.00
N ILE A 204 -0.47 -4.41 -11.72
CA ILE A 204 0.29 -3.27 -11.19
C ILE A 204 1.60 -3.63 -10.49
N GLY A 205 1.92 -4.91 -10.27
CA GLY A 205 3.11 -5.33 -9.53
C GLY A 205 4.41 -5.13 -10.30
N ASP A 206 5.21 -4.13 -9.94
CA ASP A 206 6.56 -3.96 -10.50
C ASP A 206 7.58 -4.82 -9.76
N LYS A 207 7.42 -4.91 -8.46
CA LYS A 207 8.22 -5.74 -7.56
C LYS A 207 7.29 -6.44 -6.58
N ILE A 208 7.52 -7.71 -6.37
CA ILE A 208 6.67 -8.56 -5.56
C ILE A 208 7.52 -9.32 -4.58
N ILE A 209 7.16 -9.32 -3.30
CA ILE A 209 7.68 -10.23 -2.30
C ILE A 209 6.58 -11.18 -1.83
N PHE A 210 6.89 -12.46 -1.74
CA PHE A 210 5.96 -13.49 -1.29
C PHE A 210 6.30 -13.92 0.12
N LEU A 211 5.34 -13.76 1.04
CA LEU A 211 5.46 -14.11 2.45
C LEU A 211 4.70 -15.38 2.79
N VAL A 212 5.40 -16.31 3.45
CA VAL A 212 4.82 -17.52 4.03
C VAL A 212 5.33 -17.64 5.47
N GLU A 213 4.42 -17.75 6.43
CA GLU A 213 4.75 -17.91 7.85
C GLU A 213 5.83 -16.94 8.37
N GLY A 214 5.68 -15.68 7.99
CA GLY A 214 6.58 -14.60 8.40
C GLY A 214 7.94 -14.56 7.70
N LYS A 215 8.18 -15.40 6.72
CA LYS A 215 9.43 -15.44 5.93
C LYS A 215 9.20 -14.95 4.51
N LYS A 216 10.17 -14.22 3.94
CA LYS A 216 10.21 -13.94 2.51
C LYS A 216 10.73 -15.18 1.79
N ILE A 217 9.84 -15.88 1.08
CA ILE A 217 10.18 -17.10 0.35
C ILE A 217 10.64 -16.75 -1.07
N TRP A 218 10.10 -15.70 -1.65
CA TRP A 218 10.41 -15.30 -3.01
C TRP A 218 10.35 -13.78 -3.19
N GLU A 219 11.08 -13.31 -4.19
CA GLU A 219 11.10 -11.91 -4.64
C GLU A 219 11.35 -11.86 -6.15
N GLY A 220 10.58 -11.03 -6.87
CA GLY A 220 10.70 -10.86 -8.32
C GLY A 220 9.66 -9.89 -8.87
N THR A 221 9.40 -9.98 -10.17
CA THR A 221 8.43 -9.16 -10.92
C THR A 221 7.16 -9.95 -11.22
N ASN A 222 6.12 -9.25 -11.73
CA ASN A 222 4.87 -9.89 -12.17
C ASN A 222 5.06 -10.86 -13.35
N SER A 223 6.07 -10.68 -14.20
CA SER A 223 6.39 -11.61 -15.27
C SER A 223 7.14 -12.85 -14.76
N GLU A 224 8.01 -12.68 -13.76
CA GLU A 224 8.80 -13.78 -13.19
C GLU A 224 7.93 -14.71 -12.33
N ILE A 225 6.92 -14.18 -11.63
CA ILE A 225 6.06 -14.99 -10.75
C ILE A 225 5.27 -16.07 -11.51
N LEU A 226 4.93 -15.83 -12.78
CA LEU A 226 4.23 -16.81 -13.63
C LEU A 226 5.15 -17.92 -14.14
N ASN A 227 6.45 -17.68 -14.18
CA ASN A 227 7.47 -18.57 -14.76
C ASN A 227 8.33 -19.24 -13.69
N THR A 228 8.01 -19.08 -12.41
CA THR A 228 8.76 -19.71 -11.33
C THR A 228 8.45 -21.22 -11.22
N ASP A 229 9.48 -21.99 -10.90
CA ASP A 229 9.37 -23.44 -10.60
C ASP A 229 9.05 -23.70 -9.11
N ASP A 230 9.00 -22.63 -8.28
CA ASP A 230 8.69 -22.77 -6.85
C ASP A 230 7.25 -23.25 -6.64
N GLN A 231 7.10 -24.41 -6.00
CA GLN A 231 5.81 -25.06 -5.80
C GLN A 231 4.86 -24.23 -4.92
N MET A 232 5.36 -23.57 -3.86
CA MET A 232 4.54 -22.78 -2.96
C MET A 232 3.95 -21.55 -3.66
N ILE A 233 4.74 -20.93 -4.54
CA ILE A 233 4.27 -19.80 -5.37
C ILE A 233 3.25 -20.32 -6.37
N ASN A 234 3.54 -21.40 -7.06
CA ASN A 234 2.64 -22.02 -8.00
C ASN A 234 1.28 -22.36 -7.36
N ASP A 235 1.28 -22.94 -6.17
CA ASP A 235 0.07 -23.27 -5.44
C ASP A 235 -0.72 -22.02 -5.04
N PHE A 236 -0.04 -20.93 -4.70
CA PHE A 236 -0.69 -19.65 -4.40
C PHE A 236 -1.23 -18.97 -5.65
N VAL A 237 -0.43 -18.79 -6.69
CA VAL A 237 -0.79 -18.11 -7.95
C VAL A 237 -1.92 -18.84 -8.66
N TYR A 238 -1.82 -20.16 -8.76
CA TYR A 238 -2.80 -21.00 -9.46
C TYR A 238 -3.87 -21.58 -8.55
N SER A 239 -4.11 -20.99 -7.38
CA SER A 239 -5.21 -21.37 -6.49
C SER A 239 -6.58 -21.15 -7.12
N SER A 240 -6.74 -20.15 -8.01
CA SER A 240 -7.97 -19.88 -8.73
C SER A 240 -8.08 -20.66 -10.05
N GLU A 241 -9.30 -21.07 -10.41
CA GLU A 241 -9.57 -21.78 -11.68
C GLU A 241 -9.17 -20.96 -12.93
N LEU A 242 -9.27 -19.63 -12.85
CA LEU A 242 -8.88 -18.76 -13.95
C LEU A 242 -7.39 -18.87 -14.25
N PHE A 243 -6.55 -18.74 -13.23
CA PHE A 243 -5.09 -18.83 -13.39
C PHE A 243 -4.63 -20.25 -13.73
N LYS A 244 -5.32 -21.30 -13.27
CA LYS A 244 -5.08 -22.69 -13.73
C LYS A 244 -5.24 -22.83 -15.24
N LYS A 245 -6.29 -22.25 -15.82
CA LYS A 245 -6.52 -22.25 -17.27
C LYS A 245 -5.43 -21.49 -18.03
N VAL A 246 -4.94 -20.39 -17.50
CA VAL A 246 -3.82 -19.64 -18.09
C VAL A 246 -2.56 -20.51 -18.17
N LYS A 247 -2.22 -21.22 -17.08
CA LYS A 247 -1.06 -22.14 -17.05
C LYS A 247 -1.18 -23.27 -18.08
N LEU A 248 -2.38 -23.86 -18.21
CA LEU A 248 -2.61 -24.94 -19.17
C LEU A 248 -2.44 -24.50 -20.64
N ASN A 249 -2.81 -23.24 -20.94
CA ASN A 249 -2.65 -22.69 -22.28
C ASN A 249 -1.20 -22.31 -22.60
N GLN A 250 -0.42 -21.85 -21.62
CA GLN A 250 1.02 -21.56 -21.81
C GLN A 250 1.86 -22.83 -22.06
N LYS A 251 1.46 -23.99 -21.52
CA LYS A 251 2.15 -25.29 -21.75
C LYS A 251 1.83 -25.92 -23.11
N LYS A 252 0.86 -25.38 -23.87
CA LYS A 252 0.44 -25.90 -25.18
C LYS A 252 1.08 -25.13 -26.36
N ASN A 253 1.72 -24.01 -26.09
CA ASN A 253 2.52 -23.21 -27.03
C ASN A 253 4.03 -23.43 -26.77
#